data_d25f8fec25ebf34ba8ab1a9ce6b58f22
#
_entry.id   d25f8fec25ebf34ba8ab1a9ce6b58f22
#
_cell.length_a   1.000
_cell.length_b   1.000
_cell.length_c   1.000
_cell.angle_alpha   90.00
_cell.angle_beta   90.00
_cell.angle_gamma   90.00
#
_symmetry.space_group_name_H-M   'P 1'
#
loop_
_entity.id
_entity.type
_entity.pdbx_description
1 polymer ?
#
loop_
_entity_poly.entity_id
_entity_poly.type
_entity_poly.pdbx_seq_one_letter_code
_entity_poly.pdbx_strand_id
1 'polypeptide(L)'
;GINAITITGGEPMLHKNFFEIVESIYAHGMYLEDLNTNGSFLDRTALEQFRKIGCNPLIKISFDGIGHHDWLRNRKGAEADALRAIRLCVEKGFRVKVQTNVHRLNIESMLPTAEMLDEMGVDEMRVIRTSESPRWKENADGSCLEVEEYYESMLEFADRYIKKKHNMTIDIWQFLTVFPQTESYRLRPVEYVAGEYRDSMPVCRGNRGMIAVAADGNVYPCMQM
;
A
#
# COMPACT_ATOMS: atom_id res chain seq x y z
N GLY A 1 0.03 1.39 25.73
CA GLY A 1 1.19 0.65 25.20
C GLY A 1 1.03 0.39 23.70
N ILE A 2 2.08 -0.10 23.06
CA ILE A 2 2.02 -0.56 21.66
C ILE A 2 1.28 -1.89 21.65
N ASN A 3 0.27 -2.04 20.80
CA ASN A 3 -0.51 -3.25 20.66
C ASN A 3 -0.63 -3.74 19.21
N ALA A 4 -0.39 -2.88 18.22
CA ALA A 4 -0.47 -3.20 16.81
C ALA A 4 0.91 -3.08 16.13
N ILE A 5 1.26 -4.05 15.33
CA ILE A 5 2.53 -4.12 14.60
C ILE A 5 2.25 -4.13 13.10
N THR A 6 2.94 -3.29 12.37
CA THR A 6 3.06 -3.41 10.91
C THR A 6 4.45 -3.95 10.59
N ILE A 7 4.53 -5.06 9.86
CA ILE A 7 5.80 -5.57 9.37
C ILE A 7 6.00 -5.08 7.92
N THR A 8 7.17 -4.51 7.69
CA THR A 8 7.60 -3.95 6.41
C THR A 8 9.13 -4.07 6.27
N GLY A 9 9.68 -3.51 5.24
CA GLY A 9 11.13 -3.50 4.99
C GLY A 9 11.41 -3.69 3.52
N GLY A 10 12.47 -4.42 3.14
CA GLY A 10 12.66 -4.90 1.78
C GLY A 10 11.56 -5.91 1.42
N GLU A 11 11.81 -7.18 1.67
CA GLU A 11 10.75 -8.21 1.67
C GLU A 11 10.81 -8.95 3.00
N PRO A 12 9.84 -8.72 3.91
CA PRO A 12 9.92 -9.27 5.28
C PRO A 12 9.88 -10.80 5.31
N MET A 13 9.16 -11.43 4.37
CA MET A 13 9.03 -12.88 4.32
C MET A 13 10.32 -13.60 3.84
N LEU A 14 11.35 -12.87 3.41
CA LEU A 14 12.69 -13.40 3.22
C LEU A 14 13.41 -13.73 4.53
N HIS A 15 12.97 -13.14 5.63
CA HIS A 15 13.62 -13.40 6.92
C HIS A 15 13.33 -14.83 7.35
N LYS A 16 14.40 -15.61 7.61
CA LYS A 16 14.31 -17.05 7.94
C LYS A 16 13.40 -17.38 9.11
N ASN A 17 13.30 -16.47 10.07
CA ASN A 17 12.50 -16.63 11.30
C ASN A 17 11.23 -15.75 11.25
N PHE A 18 10.71 -15.45 10.07
CA PHE A 18 9.56 -14.54 9.91
C PHE A 18 8.35 -14.97 10.76
N PHE A 19 7.96 -16.23 10.69
CA PHE A 19 6.81 -16.74 11.46
C PHE A 19 7.09 -16.82 12.96
N GLU A 20 8.31 -17.11 13.39
CA GLU A 20 8.70 -17.05 14.80
C GLU A 20 8.57 -15.63 15.36
N ILE A 21 8.89 -14.61 14.54
CA ILE A 21 8.68 -13.21 14.92
C ILE A 21 7.17 -12.92 15.06
N VAL A 22 6.34 -13.39 14.14
CA VAL A 22 4.87 -13.23 14.22
C VAL A 22 4.33 -13.92 15.47
N GLU A 23 4.73 -15.15 15.75
CA GLU A 23 4.34 -15.88 16.98
C GLU A 23 4.74 -15.12 18.25
N SER A 24 5.95 -14.54 18.26
CA SER A 24 6.44 -13.73 19.37
C SER A 24 5.60 -12.48 19.60
N ILE A 25 5.16 -11.80 18.55
CA ILE A 25 4.24 -10.64 18.62
C ILE A 25 2.97 -11.05 19.39
N TYR A 26 2.35 -12.16 19.02
CA TYR A 26 1.11 -12.65 19.67
C TYR A 26 1.37 -13.14 21.10
N ALA A 27 2.49 -13.81 21.36
CA ALA A 27 2.87 -14.26 22.70
C ALA A 27 3.06 -13.11 23.71
N HIS A 28 3.38 -11.89 23.21
CA HIS A 28 3.50 -10.68 24.04
C HIS A 28 2.22 -9.83 24.07
N GLY A 29 1.08 -10.38 23.66
CA GLY A 29 -0.22 -9.68 23.72
C GLY A 29 -0.38 -8.56 22.70
N MET A 30 0.45 -8.56 21.66
CA MET A 30 0.32 -7.66 20.51
C MET A 30 -0.29 -8.42 19.32
N TYR A 31 -0.62 -7.72 18.24
CA TYR A 31 -1.11 -8.35 17.00
C TYR A 31 -0.45 -7.75 15.77
N LEU A 32 -0.33 -8.58 14.73
CA LEU A 32 0.09 -8.13 13.41
C LEU A 32 -1.11 -7.48 12.72
N GLU A 33 -1.08 -6.16 12.58
CA GLU A 33 -2.12 -5.38 11.91
C GLU A 33 -1.98 -5.47 10.39
N ASP A 34 -0.76 -5.16 9.91
CA ASP A 34 -0.45 -5.10 8.49
C ASP A 34 0.84 -5.86 8.15
N LEU A 35 0.84 -6.53 7.01
CA LEU A 35 2.03 -7.05 6.36
C LEU A 35 2.22 -6.37 5.01
N ASN A 36 3.32 -5.63 4.83
CA ASN A 36 3.72 -5.09 3.53
C ASN A 36 4.66 -6.07 2.83
N THR A 37 4.31 -6.52 1.64
CA THR A 37 5.06 -7.54 0.88
C THR A 37 4.98 -7.30 -0.63
N ASN A 38 5.96 -7.83 -1.35
CA ASN A 38 5.90 -7.91 -2.81
C ASN A 38 5.11 -9.14 -3.32
N GLY A 39 4.64 -10.01 -2.43
CA GLY A 39 3.83 -11.18 -2.72
C GLY A 39 4.61 -12.43 -3.19
N SER A 40 5.91 -12.35 -3.46
CA SER A 40 6.69 -13.48 -4.01
C SER A 40 6.67 -14.72 -3.13
N PHE A 41 6.64 -14.52 -1.79
CA PHE A 41 6.69 -15.58 -0.78
C PHE A 41 5.32 -15.92 -0.19
N LEU A 42 4.26 -15.27 -0.64
CA LEU A 42 2.89 -15.64 -0.24
C LEU A 42 2.43 -16.85 -1.04
N ASP A 43 2.44 -17.99 -0.38
CA ASP A 43 1.90 -19.26 -0.88
C ASP A 43 0.86 -19.84 0.10
N ARG A 44 0.31 -21.01 -0.23
CA ARG A 44 -0.69 -21.69 0.63
C ARG A 44 -0.12 -22.01 2.00
N THR A 45 1.12 -22.43 2.08
CA THR A 45 1.79 -22.79 3.33
C THR A 45 1.94 -21.56 4.24
N ALA A 46 2.36 -20.42 3.68
CA ALA A 46 2.46 -19.16 4.41
C ALA A 46 1.11 -18.71 4.99
N LEU A 47 0.04 -18.76 4.19
CA LEU A 47 -1.30 -18.39 4.67
C LEU A 47 -1.85 -19.36 5.73
N GLU A 48 -1.53 -20.64 5.64
CA GLU A 48 -1.85 -21.63 6.68
C GLU A 48 -1.09 -21.38 7.98
N GLN A 49 0.18 -20.94 7.90
CA GLN A 49 0.95 -20.58 9.10
C GLN A 49 0.32 -19.37 9.83
N PHE A 50 -0.11 -18.32 9.10
CA PHE A 50 -0.85 -17.22 9.72
C PHE A 50 -2.09 -17.72 10.48
N ARG A 51 -2.86 -18.62 9.88
CA ARG A 51 -4.06 -19.19 10.54
C ARG A 51 -3.74 -20.03 11.76
N LYS A 52 -2.66 -20.81 11.75
CA LYS A 52 -2.22 -21.61 12.89
C LYS A 52 -1.85 -20.72 14.09
N ILE A 53 -1.25 -19.57 13.83
CA ILE A 53 -0.92 -18.56 14.85
C ILE A 53 -2.19 -17.83 15.34
N GLY A 54 -3.32 -17.93 14.63
CA GLY A 54 -4.52 -17.12 14.88
C GLY A 54 -4.40 -15.71 14.35
N CYS A 55 -3.52 -15.50 13.39
CA CYS A 55 -3.20 -14.21 12.80
C CYS A 55 -3.99 -13.99 11.51
N ASN A 56 -4.62 -12.82 11.37
CA ASN A 56 -5.33 -12.42 10.16
C ASN A 56 -5.03 -10.96 9.79
N PRO A 57 -3.79 -10.65 9.38
CA PRO A 57 -3.38 -9.29 9.08
C PRO A 57 -4.05 -8.78 7.79
N LEU A 58 -4.10 -7.46 7.63
CA LEU A 58 -4.29 -6.87 6.33
C LEU A 58 -3.03 -7.09 5.48
N ILE A 59 -3.16 -7.85 4.40
CA ILE A 59 -2.05 -8.11 3.47
C ILE A 59 -1.97 -6.95 2.47
N LYS A 60 -0.89 -6.18 2.55
CA LYS A 60 -0.61 -5.07 1.65
C LYS A 60 0.39 -5.52 0.60
N ILE A 61 -0.09 -5.73 -0.63
CA ILE A 61 0.73 -6.21 -1.74
C ILE A 61 1.09 -5.06 -2.65
N SER A 62 2.37 -4.93 -2.97
CA SER A 62 2.83 -3.96 -3.97
C SER A 62 2.47 -4.43 -5.37
N PHE A 63 1.76 -3.58 -6.13
CA PHE A 63 1.48 -3.84 -7.55
C PHE A 63 1.30 -2.51 -8.29
N ASP A 64 2.17 -2.22 -9.26
CA ASP A 64 2.29 -0.89 -9.87
C ASP A 64 1.61 -0.77 -11.24
N GLY A 65 0.61 -1.64 -11.49
CA GLY A 65 -0.20 -1.61 -12.70
C GLY A 65 0.18 -2.64 -13.75
N ILE A 66 -0.80 -2.99 -14.56
CA ILE A 66 -0.71 -3.99 -15.63
C ILE A 66 0.35 -3.57 -16.64
N GLY A 67 1.30 -4.47 -16.90
CA GLY A 67 2.37 -4.26 -17.87
C GLY A 67 3.52 -3.36 -17.40
N HIS A 68 3.44 -2.81 -16.19
CA HIS A 68 4.43 -1.87 -15.65
C HIS A 68 5.16 -2.38 -14.42
N HIS A 69 4.60 -3.36 -13.73
CA HIS A 69 5.13 -3.81 -12.45
C HIS A 69 6.52 -4.45 -12.58
N ASP A 70 6.77 -5.29 -13.57
CA ASP A 70 8.07 -5.92 -13.80
C ASP A 70 9.17 -4.88 -14.03
N TRP A 71 8.84 -3.84 -14.82
CA TRP A 71 9.77 -2.74 -15.07
C TRP A 71 10.10 -1.97 -13.79
N LEU A 72 9.08 -1.55 -13.03
CA LEU A 72 9.30 -0.78 -11.80
C LEU A 72 10.09 -1.57 -10.75
N ARG A 73 9.84 -2.88 -10.65
CA ARG A 73 10.54 -3.77 -9.71
C ARG A 73 11.88 -4.26 -10.24
N ASN A 74 12.21 -3.90 -11.48
CA ASN A 74 13.40 -4.40 -12.19
C ASN A 74 13.55 -5.93 -12.06
N ARG A 75 12.42 -6.66 -12.19
CA ARG A 75 12.36 -8.12 -12.05
C ARG A 75 11.27 -8.70 -12.94
N LYS A 76 11.70 -9.49 -13.92
CA LYS A 76 10.78 -10.27 -14.77
C LYS A 76 9.97 -11.26 -13.91
N GLY A 77 8.65 -11.27 -14.09
CA GLY A 77 7.71 -12.13 -13.37
C GLY A 77 7.25 -11.56 -12.03
N ALA A 78 7.64 -10.35 -11.64
CA ALA A 78 7.15 -9.69 -10.44
C ALA A 78 5.62 -9.48 -10.49
N GLU A 79 5.11 -9.09 -11.66
CA GLU A 79 3.67 -8.93 -11.92
C GLU A 79 2.89 -10.24 -11.71
N ALA A 80 3.39 -11.32 -12.29
CA ALA A 80 2.77 -12.63 -12.14
C ALA A 80 2.74 -13.10 -10.67
N ASP A 81 3.83 -12.89 -9.93
CA ASP A 81 3.90 -13.23 -8.52
C ASP A 81 2.92 -12.40 -7.67
N ALA A 82 2.86 -11.09 -7.89
CA ALA A 82 1.93 -10.21 -7.18
C ALA A 82 0.47 -10.59 -7.45
N LEU A 83 0.08 -10.79 -8.71
CA LEU A 83 -1.27 -11.19 -9.10
C LEU A 83 -1.65 -12.57 -8.56
N ARG A 84 -0.71 -13.53 -8.56
CA ARG A 84 -0.91 -14.85 -7.94
C ARG A 84 -1.16 -14.71 -6.45
N ALA A 85 -0.35 -13.92 -5.75
CA ALA A 85 -0.47 -13.69 -4.31
C ALA A 85 -1.80 -13.02 -3.95
N ILE A 86 -2.21 -11.99 -4.71
CA ILE A 86 -3.50 -11.30 -4.53
C ILE A 86 -4.65 -12.30 -4.63
N ARG A 87 -4.74 -13.07 -5.73
CA ARG A 87 -5.79 -14.09 -5.92
C ARG A 87 -5.83 -15.08 -4.78
N LEU A 88 -4.66 -15.58 -4.37
CA LEU A 88 -4.57 -16.57 -3.31
C LEU A 88 -5.03 -16.03 -1.95
N CYS A 89 -4.64 -14.79 -1.61
CA CYS A 89 -5.06 -14.16 -0.36
C CYS A 89 -6.58 -13.94 -0.33
N VAL A 90 -7.16 -13.43 -1.41
CA VAL A 90 -8.61 -13.25 -1.54
C VAL A 90 -9.35 -14.61 -1.46
N GLU A 91 -8.91 -15.63 -2.22
CA GLU A 91 -9.46 -17.00 -2.17
C GLU A 91 -9.46 -17.56 -0.74
N LYS A 92 -8.41 -17.28 0.02
CA LYS A 92 -8.27 -17.72 1.40
C LYS A 92 -8.96 -16.81 2.43
N GLY A 93 -9.66 -15.78 2.03
CA GLY A 93 -10.43 -14.89 2.90
C GLY A 93 -9.55 -13.95 3.76
N PHE A 94 -8.34 -13.63 3.30
CA PHE A 94 -7.56 -12.53 3.86
C PHE A 94 -7.99 -11.21 3.23
N ARG A 95 -8.00 -10.16 4.03
CA ARG A 95 -8.19 -8.80 3.50
C ARG A 95 -6.94 -8.38 2.74
N VAL A 96 -7.16 -7.84 1.54
CA VAL A 96 -6.08 -7.43 0.65
C VAL A 96 -6.17 -5.95 0.32
N LYS A 97 -5.05 -5.27 0.50
CA LYS A 97 -4.84 -3.90 0.02
C LYS A 97 -3.70 -3.89 -0.99
N VAL A 98 -3.96 -3.39 -2.17
CA VAL A 98 -2.91 -3.18 -3.17
C VAL A 98 -2.33 -1.78 -3.03
N GLN A 99 -0.99 -1.66 -3.03
CA GLN A 99 -0.28 -0.38 -3.01
C GLN A 99 0.42 -0.17 -4.35
N THR A 100 0.07 0.92 -5.01
CA THR A 100 0.49 1.27 -6.36
C THR A 100 1.23 2.59 -6.35
N ASN A 101 2.45 2.61 -6.85
CA ASN A 101 3.16 3.87 -7.13
C ASN A 101 2.82 4.31 -8.55
N VAL A 102 2.31 5.54 -8.69
CA VAL A 102 1.93 6.10 -9.97
C VAL A 102 2.97 7.11 -10.47
N HIS A 103 3.27 7.04 -11.75
CA HIS A 103 4.20 7.89 -12.49
C HIS A 103 3.73 8.01 -13.96
N ARG A 104 4.40 8.86 -14.78
CA ARG A 104 3.97 9.10 -16.16
C ARG A 104 3.84 7.85 -17.03
N LEU A 105 4.67 6.85 -16.78
CA LEU A 105 4.68 5.65 -17.62
C LEU A 105 3.52 4.69 -17.34
N ASN A 106 2.93 4.71 -16.13
CA ASN A 106 1.86 3.78 -15.76
C ASN A 106 0.49 4.42 -15.52
N ILE A 107 0.39 5.76 -15.57
CA ILE A 107 -0.84 6.47 -15.22
C ILE A 107 -2.05 6.03 -16.05
N GLU A 108 -1.86 5.77 -17.33
CA GLU A 108 -2.92 5.30 -18.23
C GLU A 108 -3.41 3.89 -17.89
N SER A 109 -2.61 3.11 -17.20
CA SER A 109 -2.98 1.77 -16.75
C SER A 109 -3.76 1.74 -15.42
N MET A 110 -3.93 2.88 -14.74
CA MET A 110 -4.54 2.92 -13.40
C MET A 110 -6.00 2.47 -13.40
N LEU A 111 -6.81 2.95 -14.36
CA LEU A 111 -8.21 2.55 -14.42
C LEU A 111 -8.37 1.05 -14.76
N PRO A 112 -7.78 0.50 -15.85
CA PRO A 112 -7.88 -0.93 -16.10
C PRO A 112 -7.26 -1.79 -15.00
N THR A 113 -6.22 -1.30 -14.30
CA THR A 113 -5.66 -2.00 -13.13
C THR A 113 -6.66 -2.03 -11.98
N ALA A 114 -7.30 -0.91 -11.67
CA ALA A 114 -8.31 -0.85 -10.60
C ALA A 114 -9.53 -1.74 -10.92
N GLU A 115 -10.02 -1.73 -12.16
CA GLU A 115 -11.11 -2.60 -12.60
C GLU A 115 -10.77 -4.08 -12.44
N MET A 116 -9.57 -4.49 -12.87
CA MET A 116 -9.09 -5.87 -12.69
C MET A 116 -8.96 -6.26 -11.21
N LEU A 117 -8.44 -5.39 -10.37
CA LEU A 117 -8.28 -5.66 -8.93
C LEU A 117 -9.64 -5.77 -8.22
N ASP A 118 -10.62 -4.93 -8.61
CA ASP A 118 -11.99 -5.02 -8.12
C ASP A 118 -12.63 -6.37 -8.49
N GLU A 119 -12.50 -6.81 -9.75
CA GLU A 119 -12.96 -8.12 -10.22
C GLU A 119 -12.28 -9.28 -9.48
N MET A 120 -11.05 -9.11 -9.05
CA MET A 120 -10.34 -10.10 -8.23
C MET A 120 -10.80 -10.12 -6.77
N GLY A 121 -11.61 -9.17 -6.32
CA GLY A 121 -12.13 -9.07 -4.96
C GLY A 121 -11.15 -8.42 -3.96
N VAL A 122 -10.28 -7.54 -4.42
CA VAL A 122 -9.42 -6.72 -3.57
C VAL A 122 -10.28 -5.72 -2.78
N ASP A 123 -9.96 -5.50 -1.49
CA ASP A 123 -10.74 -4.61 -0.64
C ASP A 123 -10.43 -3.13 -0.89
N GLU A 124 -9.15 -2.81 -1.11
CA GLU A 124 -8.70 -1.43 -1.28
C GLU A 124 -7.49 -1.35 -2.21
N MET A 125 -7.48 -0.37 -3.11
CA MET A 125 -6.29 0.04 -3.85
C MET A 125 -5.83 1.40 -3.36
N ARG A 126 -4.59 1.49 -2.90
CA ARG A 126 -3.94 2.75 -2.54
C ARG A 126 -3.04 3.21 -3.66
N VAL A 127 -3.29 4.43 -4.15
CA VAL A 127 -2.48 5.08 -5.18
C VAL A 127 -1.58 6.13 -4.53
N ILE A 128 -0.28 6.04 -4.79
CA ILE A 128 0.75 6.90 -4.18
C ILE A 128 1.53 7.56 -5.32
N ARG A 129 1.65 8.89 -5.27
CA ARG A 129 2.52 9.61 -6.21
C ARG A 129 3.98 9.18 -6.00
N THR A 130 4.62 8.75 -7.05
CA THR A 130 6.06 8.47 -6.99
C THR A 130 6.82 9.76 -6.74
N SER A 131 7.69 9.76 -5.75
CA SER A 131 8.61 10.86 -5.47
C SER A 131 10.00 10.55 -6.02
N GLU A 132 10.67 11.58 -6.51
CA GLU A 132 12.04 11.43 -6.96
C GLU A 132 12.97 11.10 -5.78
N SER A 133 13.68 10.01 -5.94
CA SER A 133 14.84 9.66 -5.13
C SER A 133 16.11 9.69 -5.99
N PRO A 134 17.31 9.75 -5.43
CA PRO A 134 18.54 9.67 -6.22
C PRO A 134 18.54 8.48 -7.17
N ARG A 135 18.16 7.31 -6.68
CA ARG A 135 18.07 6.08 -7.49
C ARG A 135 16.99 6.16 -8.58
N TRP A 136 15.88 6.87 -8.31
CA TRP A 136 14.85 7.08 -9.32
C TRP A 136 15.36 7.95 -10.47
N LYS A 137 16.06 9.06 -10.14
CA LYS A 137 16.68 9.94 -11.16
C LYS A 137 17.65 9.19 -12.07
N GLU A 138 18.44 8.30 -11.53
CA GLU A 138 19.39 7.51 -12.32
C GLU A 138 18.73 6.59 -13.34
N ASN A 139 17.53 6.08 -13.07
CA ASN A 139 16.89 5.03 -13.85
C ASN A 139 15.63 5.47 -14.60
N ALA A 140 14.99 6.55 -14.16
CA ALA A 140 13.67 6.95 -14.65
C ALA A 140 13.45 8.48 -14.61
N ASP A 141 14.50 9.25 -14.88
CA ASP A 141 14.45 10.72 -14.84
C ASP A 141 13.30 11.27 -15.69
N GLY A 142 12.63 12.30 -15.17
CA GLY A 142 11.47 12.93 -15.81
C GLY A 142 10.18 12.09 -15.81
N SER A 143 10.16 10.89 -15.22
CA SER A 143 8.96 10.05 -15.16
C SER A 143 8.05 10.34 -13.97
N CYS A 144 8.48 11.08 -12.99
CA CYS A 144 7.62 11.53 -11.89
C CYS A 144 6.60 12.56 -12.38
N LEU A 145 5.38 12.43 -11.88
CA LEU A 145 4.33 13.42 -12.13
C LEU A 145 4.58 14.67 -11.27
N GLU A 146 4.37 15.83 -11.84
CA GLU A 146 4.27 17.06 -11.04
C GLU A 146 3.03 17.00 -10.13
N VAL A 147 2.99 17.85 -9.11
CA VAL A 147 1.92 17.79 -8.09
C VAL A 147 0.56 18.07 -8.71
N GLU A 148 0.45 19.10 -9.53
CA GLU A 148 -0.76 19.50 -10.22
C GLU A 148 -1.23 18.41 -11.20
N GLU A 149 -0.31 17.91 -12.03
CA GLU A 149 -0.55 16.84 -13.00
C GLU A 149 -1.06 15.56 -12.31
N TYR A 150 -0.49 15.22 -11.15
CA TYR A 150 -0.93 14.09 -10.35
C TYR A 150 -2.37 14.28 -9.87
N TYR A 151 -2.70 15.44 -9.28
CA TYR A 151 -4.04 15.66 -8.75
C TYR A 151 -5.10 15.71 -9.84
N GLU A 152 -4.84 16.36 -10.97
CA GLU A 152 -5.74 16.39 -12.11
C GLU A 152 -6.01 14.99 -12.66
N SER A 153 -4.96 14.20 -12.89
CA SER A 153 -5.07 12.83 -13.37
C SER A 153 -5.80 11.92 -12.36
N MET A 154 -5.59 12.12 -11.07
CA MET A 154 -6.27 11.33 -10.04
C MET A 154 -7.73 11.70 -9.87
N LEU A 155 -8.11 12.94 -10.10
CA LEU A 155 -9.53 13.36 -10.15
C LEU A 155 -10.23 12.73 -11.35
N GLU A 156 -9.62 12.75 -12.53
CA GLU A 156 -10.16 12.09 -13.72
C GLU A 156 -10.30 10.57 -13.51
N PHE A 157 -9.27 9.93 -12.97
CA PHE A 157 -9.30 8.52 -12.61
C PHE A 157 -10.46 8.20 -11.66
N ALA A 158 -10.61 8.97 -10.57
CA ALA A 158 -11.66 8.78 -9.58
C ALA A 158 -13.07 8.97 -10.19
N ASP A 159 -13.25 10.01 -11.03
CA ASP A 159 -14.51 10.29 -11.71
C ASP A 159 -14.90 9.17 -12.69
N ARG A 160 -13.92 8.61 -13.41
CA ARG A 160 -14.15 7.49 -14.33
C ARG A 160 -14.46 6.20 -13.58
N TYR A 161 -13.76 5.93 -12.46
CA TYR A 161 -13.94 4.74 -11.66
C TYR A 161 -15.32 4.70 -11.00
N ILE A 162 -15.78 5.80 -10.40
CA ILE A 162 -17.06 5.84 -9.68
C ILE A 162 -18.29 5.73 -10.60
N LYS A 163 -18.16 6.01 -11.90
CA LYS A 163 -19.25 5.91 -12.88
C LYS A 163 -19.67 4.48 -13.20
N LYS A 164 -18.86 3.50 -12.82
CA LYS A 164 -19.18 2.08 -12.94
C LYS A 164 -19.45 1.49 -11.56
N LYS A 165 -20.18 0.38 -11.53
CA LYS A 165 -20.44 -0.33 -10.28
C LYS A 165 -19.19 -1.12 -9.87
N HIS A 166 -18.58 -0.71 -8.78
CA HIS A 166 -17.41 -1.34 -8.16
C HIS A 166 -17.64 -1.62 -6.67
N ASN A 167 -16.81 -2.50 -6.10
CA ASN A 167 -16.80 -2.80 -4.66
C ASN A 167 -15.53 -2.31 -3.97
N MET A 168 -14.41 -2.29 -4.69
CA MET A 168 -13.11 -1.92 -4.13
C MET A 168 -13.01 -0.42 -3.86
N THR A 169 -12.58 -0.07 -2.66
CA THR A 169 -12.28 1.31 -2.27
C THR A 169 -10.97 1.78 -2.91
N ILE A 170 -10.94 3.02 -3.41
CA ILE A 170 -9.71 3.67 -3.90
C ILE A 170 -9.26 4.72 -2.88
N ASP A 171 -8.05 4.57 -2.36
CA ASP A 171 -7.39 5.55 -1.47
C ASP A 171 -6.27 6.27 -2.25
N ILE A 172 -6.56 7.44 -2.79
CA ILE A 172 -5.54 8.31 -3.38
C ILE A 172 -4.83 9.00 -2.23
N TRP A 173 -3.60 8.55 -1.97
CA TRP A 173 -2.87 8.85 -0.75
C TRP A 173 -2.74 10.36 -0.49
N GLN A 174 -3.14 10.78 0.70
CA GLN A 174 -3.14 12.18 1.18
C GLN A 174 -4.05 13.13 0.38
N PHE A 175 -4.95 12.62 -0.43
CA PHE A 175 -5.83 13.43 -1.26
C PHE A 175 -7.32 13.10 -1.04
N LEU A 176 -7.78 12.00 -1.59
CA LEU A 176 -9.19 11.61 -1.45
C LEU A 176 -9.37 10.10 -1.38
N THR A 177 -10.46 9.66 -0.78
CA THR A 177 -10.91 8.26 -0.83
C THR A 177 -12.22 8.18 -1.59
N VAL A 178 -12.30 7.25 -2.54
CA VAL A 178 -13.51 6.94 -3.33
C VAL A 178 -14.18 5.72 -2.73
N PHE A 179 -15.45 5.83 -2.42
CA PHE A 179 -16.32 4.75 -1.93
C PHE A 179 -17.37 4.43 -2.99
N PRO A 180 -17.10 3.49 -3.92
CA PRO A 180 -18.01 3.21 -5.03
C PRO A 180 -19.34 2.63 -4.56
N GLN A 181 -19.39 1.91 -3.43
CA GLN A 181 -20.62 1.31 -2.89
C GLN A 181 -21.66 2.36 -2.46
N THR A 182 -21.21 3.56 -2.12
CA THR A 182 -22.06 4.70 -1.73
C THR A 182 -22.00 5.86 -2.71
N GLU A 183 -21.31 5.66 -3.84
CA GLU A 183 -21.08 6.67 -4.89
C GLU A 183 -20.61 8.01 -4.29
N SER A 184 -19.67 7.95 -3.35
CA SER A 184 -19.22 9.11 -2.58
C SER A 184 -17.70 9.22 -2.51
N TYR A 185 -17.25 10.45 -2.25
CA TYR A 185 -15.85 10.79 -2.00
C TYR A 185 -15.67 11.31 -0.60
N ARG A 186 -14.52 10.99 -0.01
CA ARG A 186 -14.05 11.66 1.20
C ARG A 186 -12.74 12.38 0.88
N LEU A 187 -12.77 13.70 0.79
CA LEU A 187 -11.56 14.50 0.76
C LEU A 187 -10.84 14.34 2.10
N ARG A 188 -9.55 14.18 2.07
CA ARG A 188 -8.76 14.40 3.27
C ARG A 188 -8.69 15.89 3.50
N PRO A 189 -9.15 16.39 4.65
CA PRO A 189 -9.03 17.81 4.93
C PRO A 189 -7.54 18.15 4.86
N VAL A 190 -7.19 19.03 3.93
CA VAL A 190 -5.96 19.80 4.02
C VAL A 190 -6.25 20.77 5.18
N GLU A 191 -5.75 20.48 6.36
CA GLU A 191 -5.84 21.39 7.51
C GLU A 191 -5.01 22.68 7.30
N TYR A 192 -4.70 22.97 6.04
CA TYR A 192 -4.01 24.15 5.57
C TYR A 192 -5.01 25.08 4.89
N VAL A 193 -5.54 26.00 5.66
CA VAL A 193 -5.98 27.25 5.06
C VAL A 193 -4.72 28.14 4.99
N ALA A 194 -4.38 28.62 3.80
CA ALA A 194 -3.22 29.47 3.60
C ALA A 194 -3.23 30.64 4.61
N GLY A 195 -2.22 30.73 5.45
CA GLY A 195 -2.10 31.75 6.49
C GLY A 195 -2.57 31.40 7.89
N GLU A 196 -3.19 30.21 8.10
CA GLU A 196 -3.67 29.78 9.41
C GLU A 196 -2.85 28.62 10.03
N TYR A 197 -1.61 28.44 9.62
CA TYR A 197 -0.74 27.44 10.23
C TYR A 197 -0.55 27.76 11.72
N ARG A 198 -0.96 26.81 12.57
CA ARG A 198 -0.68 26.85 14.00
C ARG A 198 0.39 25.80 14.30
N ASP A 199 1.43 26.15 15.02
CA ASP A 199 2.50 25.23 15.45
C ASP A 199 1.98 23.99 16.19
N SER A 200 0.76 24.05 16.69
CA SER A 200 0.07 22.94 17.36
C SER A 200 -0.66 21.98 16.42
N MET A 201 -0.78 22.30 15.12
CA MET A 201 -1.49 21.42 14.17
C MET A 201 -0.61 20.25 13.74
N PRO A 202 -1.07 19.01 13.87
CA PRO A 202 -0.30 17.86 13.44
C PRO A 202 -0.30 17.75 11.91
N VAL A 203 0.82 18.09 11.29
CA VAL A 203 1.03 17.93 9.85
C VAL A 203 1.15 16.46 9.46
N CYS A 204 1.59 15.62 10.38
CA CYS A 204 1.81 14.20 10.16
C CYS A 204 1.58 13.41 11.46
N ARG A 205 1.14 12.14 11.36
CA ARG A 205 1.03 11.24 12.51
C ARG A 205 2.38 10.68 13.00
N GLY A 206 3.47 10.88 12.26
CA GLY A 206 4.82 10.66 12.77
C GLY A 206 4.97 11.39 14.12
N ASN A 207 5.55 10.78 15.13
CA ASN A 207 5.65 11.24 16.52
C ASN A 207 4.39 11.17 17.41
N ARG A 208 3.22 10.76 16.91
CA ARG A 208 1.97 10.81 17.70
C ARG A 208 1.20 9.50 17.83
N GLY A 209 1.85 8.38 17.74
CA GLY A 209 1.16 7.10 17.90
C GLY A 209 1.77 5.96 17.10
N MET A 210 2.90 6.22 16.47
CA MET A 210 3.71 5.18 15.82
C MET A 210 5.18 5.43 16.07
N ILE A 211 5.92 4.33 16.12
CA ILE A 211 7.38 4.31 16.06
C ILE A 211 7.79 3.33 14.97
N ALA A 212 8.91 3.56 14.34
CA ALA A 212 9.54 2.62 13.43
C ALA A 212 10.80 2.06 14.07
N VAL A 213 10.95 0.74 14.03
CA VAL A 213 12.16 0.05 14.49
C VAL A 213 12.84 -0.51 13.25
N ALA A 214 14.07 -0.06 13.00
CA ALA A 214 14.87 -0.53 11.88
C ALA A 214 15.53 -1.90 12.21
N ALA A 215 16.06 -2.54 11.16
CA ALA A 215 16.68 -3.86 11.29
C ALA A 215 17.92 -3.89 12.21
N ASP A 216 18.57 -2.75 12.39
CA ASP A 216 19.70 -2.55 13.31
C ASP A 216 19.27 -2.25 14.77
N GLY A 217 17.96 -2.20 15.03
CA GLY A 217 17.39 -1.87 16.35
C GLY A 217 17.21 -0.38 16.62
N ASN A 218 17.61 0.50 15.70
CA ASN A 218 17.38 1.93 15.85
C ASN A 218 15.89 2.26 15.79
N VAL A 219 15.47 3.22 16.59
CA VAL A 219 14.06 3.65 16.69
C VAL A 219 13.89 5.04 16.10
N TYR A 220 12.92 5.18 15.21
CA TYR A 220 12.61 6.41 14.51
C TYR A 220 11.14 6.79 14.71
N PRO A 221 10.80 8.06 14.63
CA PRO A 221 9.38 8.50 14.68
C PRO A 221 8.58 8.13 13.43
N CYS A 222 9.27 7.83 12.32
CA CYS A 222 8.65 7.44 11.05
C CYS A 222 9.63 6.59 10.23
N MET A 223 9.11 5.75 9.35
CA MET A 223 9.92 4.92 8.44
C MET A 223 10.60 5.70 7.29
N GLN A 224 10.25 6.96 7.11
CA GLN A 224 10.80 7.82 6.06
C GLN A 224 11.91 8.76 6.56
N MET A 225 12.44 8.51 7.74
CA MET A 225 13.52 9.32 8.32
C MET A 225 14.85 8.59 8.23
#